data_b812f70959244687be2bddc28f740324
#
_entry.id   b812f70959244687be2bddc28f740324
#
_cell.length_a   1.000
_cell.length_b   1.000
_cell.length_c   1.000
_cell.angle_alpha   90.00
_cell.angle_beta   90.00
_cell.angle_gamma   90.00
#
_symmetry.space_group_name_H-M   'P 1'
#
loop_
_entity.id
_entity.type
_entity.pdbx_description
1 polymer ?
#
loop_
_entity_poly.entity_id
_entity_poly.type
_entity_poly.pdbx_seq_one_letter_code
_entity_poly.pdbx_strand_id
1 'polypeptide(L)'
;MKLILKRVAPEIDVTCLGDTSSRYALGKPDASSPFALHTESGDLLPCQASTSMLSEPGEPVRLTVIFTVDGRNLVVEGDVV
;
A
#
# COMPACT_ATOMS: atom_id res chain seq x y z
N MET A 1 14.01 12.97 -0.43
CA MET A 1 13.50 11.60 -0.57
C MET A 1 12.45 11.54 -1.68
N LYS A 2 12.47 10.49 -2.46
CA LYS A 2 11.53 10.32 -3.55
C LYS A 2 10.63 9.12 -3.26
N LEU A 3 9.34 9.28 -3.48
CA LEU A 3 8.37 8.19 -3.36
C LEU A 3 7.82 7.86 -4.73
N ILE A 4 7.51 6.59 -4.94
CA ILE A 4 7.07 6.09 -6.24
C ILE A 4 5.73 5.38 -6.07
N LEU A 5 4.74 5.80 -6.86
CA LEU A 5 3.44 5.13 -6.90
C LEU A 5 3.47 4.12 -8.04
N LYS A 6 3.28 2.86 -7.71
CA LYS A 6 3.27 1.77 -8.70
C LYS A 6 2.07 0.86 -8.48
N ARG A 7 1.62 0.23 -9.56
CA ARG A 7 0.65 -0.84 -9.44
C ARG A 7 1.31 -2.05 -8.81
N VAL A 8 0.57 -2.75 -7.96
CA VAL A 8 1.05 -3.96 -7.30
C VAL A 8 0.15 -5.12 -7.67
N ALA A 9 0.74 -6.31 -7.79
CA ALA A 9 -0.04 -7.51 -8.08
C ALA A 9 -0.98 -7.79 -6.91
N PRO A 10 -2.22 -8.24 -7.19
CA PRO A 10 -3.12 -8.67 -6.13
C PRO A 10 -2.50 -9.81 -5.34
N GLU A 11 -2.76 -9.83 -4.03
CA GLU A 11 -2.26 -10.87 -3.15
C GLU A 11 -3.43 -11.54 -2.43
N ILE A 12 -3.30 -12.84 -2.21
CA ILE A 12 -4.26 -13.61 -1.43
C ILE A 12 -3.59 -14.03 -0.15
N ASP A 13 -4.27 -13.80 0.97
CA ASP A 13 -3.85 -14.37 2.23
C ASP A 13 -4.38 -15.80 2.29
N VAL A 14 -3.46 -16.75 2.41
CA VAL A 14 -3.79 -18.16 2.52
C VAL A 14 -3.44 -18.61 3.94
N THR A 15 -4.43 -19.12 4.64
CA THR A 15 -4.22 -19.66 5.98
C THR A 15 -4.44 -21.17 5.92
N CYS A 16 -3.41 -21.93 6.23
CA CYS A 16 -3.50 -23.37 6.36
C CYS A 16 -3.87 -23.72 7.79
N LEU A 17 -4.50 -24.87 7.96
CA LEU A 17 -4.92 -25.31 9.28
C LEU A 17 -3.71 -25.45 10.21
N GLY A 18 -3.69 -24.67 11.28
CA GLY A 18 -2.61 -24.68 12.26
C GLY A 18 -1.38 -23.89 11.86
N ASP A 19 -1.38 -23.26 10.69
CA ASP A 19 -0.23 -22.51 10.18
C ASP A 19 -0.51 -21.02 10.16
N THR A 20 0.58 -20.27 9.99
CA THR A 20 0.48 -18.83 9.75
C THR A 20 -0.06 -18.57 8.34
N SER A 21 -0.71 -17.43 8.18
CA SER A 21 -1.18 -17.04 6.85
C SER A 21 0.00 -16.73 5.94
N SER A 22 -0.17 -17.06 4.67
CA SER A 22 0.79 -16.78 3.61
C SER A 22 0.14 -15.92 2.55
N ARG A 23 0.95 -15.12 1.86
CA ARG A 23 0.47 -14.26 0.77
C ARG A 23 1.03 -14.73 -0.56
N TYR A 24 0.17 -14.80 -1.55
CA TYR A 24 0.57 -15.17 -2.90
C TYR A 24 0.16 -14.09 -3.88
N ALA A 25 1.10 -13.66 -4.71
CA ALA A 25 0.80 -12.74 -5.79
C ALA A 25 0.05 -13.46 -6.91
N LEU A 26 -1.01 -12.83 -7.43
CA LEU A 26 -1.82 -13.39 -8.51
C LEU A 26 -1.35 -12.89 -9.87
N GLY A 27 -0.10 -13.20 -10.20
CA GLY A 27 0.46 -12.80 -11.47
C GLY A 27 1.10 -11.42 -11.44
N LYS A 28 1.25 -10.81 -12.63
CA LYS A 28 1.89 -9.50 -12.76
C LYS A 28 0.86 -8.39 -12.64
N PRO A 29 1.27 -7.20 -12.15
CA PRO A 29 0.38 -6.05 -12.14
C PRO A 29 -0.10 -5.70 -13.55
N ASP A 30 -1.36 -5.29 -13.65
CA ASP A 30 -1.97 -4.87 -14.90
C ASP A 30 -2.82 -3.60 -14.69
N ALA A 31 -3.59 -3.21 -15.70
CA ALA A 31 -4.38 -1.98 -15.64
C ALA A 31 -5.47 -2.00 -14.58
N SER A 32 -5.86 -3.16 -14.06
CA SER A 32 -6.86 -3.28 -13.00
C SER A 32 -6.24 -3.42 -11.62
N SER A 33 -4.93 -3.52 -11.53
CA SER A 33 -4.24 -3.68 -10.25
C SER A 33 -4.23 -2.40 -9.45
N PRO A 34 -4.31 -2.49 -8.11
CA PRO A 34 -4.25 -1.29 -7.27
C PRO A 34 -2.87 -0.65 -7.29
N PHE A 35 -2.84 0.63 -6.96
CA PHE A 35 -1.60 1.35 -6.74
C PHE A 35 -1.18 1.26 -5.28
N ALA A 36 0.13 1.29 -5.05
CA ALA A 36 0.68 1.44 -3.72
C ALA A 36 1.93 2.30 -3.76
N LEU A 37 2.21 2.96 -2.66
CA LEU A 37 3.33 3.87 -2.54
C LEU A 37 4.57 3.11 -2.09
N HIS A 38 5.69 3.36 -2.78
CA HIS A 38 6.97 2.69 -2.53
C HIS A 38 8.05 3.73 -2.28
N THR A 39 9.12 3.31 -1.61
CA THR A 39 10.34 4.11 -1.53
C THR A 39 11.05 4.06 -2.87
N GLU A 40 12.02 4.95 -3.08
CA GLU A 40 12.78 4.95 -4.33
C GLU A 40 13.63 3.69 -4.50
N SER A 41 13.92 2.98 -3.43
CA SER A 41 14.62 1.69 -3.50
C SER A 41 13.70 0.53 -3.85
N GLY A 42 12.39 0.77 -3.94
CA GLY A 42 11.42 -0.24 -4.34
C GLY A 42 10.68 -0.91 -3.19
N ASP A 43 10.91 -0.49 -1.96
CA ASP A 43 10.25 -1.08 -0.81
C ASP A 43 8.85 -0.52 -0.65
N LEU A 44 7.89 -1.41 -0.41
CA LEU A 44 6.50 -1.03 -0.16
C LEU A 44 6.38 -0.37 1.21
N LEU A 45 5.75 0.81 1.27
CA LEU A 45 5.43 1.42 2.55
C LEU A 45 4.34 0.60 3.24
N PRO A 46 4.53 0.27 4.53
CA PRO A 46 3.58 -0.60 5.23
C PRO A 46 2.28 0.12 5.60
N CYS A 47 1.26 -0.67 5.87
CA CYS A 47 -0.01 -0.20 6.43
C CYS A 47 -0.85 0.66 5.49
N GLN A 48 -0.64 0.60 4.20
CA GLN A 48 -1.47 1.32 3.24
C GLN A 48 -2.83 0.64 3.10
N ALA A 49 -3.90 1.39 3.37
CA ALA A 49 -5.25 0.89 3.24
C ALA A 49 -5.83 1.21 1.85
N SER A 50 -5.56 2.40 1.33
CA SER A 50 -6.06 2.79 0.01
C SER A 50 -5.25 3.93 -0.56
N THR A 51 -5.31 4.06 -1.89
CA THR A 51 -4.75 5.20 -2.61
C THR A 51 -5.81 5.76 -3.54
N SER A 52 -5.83 7.07 -3.72
CA SER A 52 -6.69 7.71 -4.70
C SER A 52 -5.99 8.89 -5.33
N MET A 53 -6.24 9.11 -6.62
CA MET A 53 -5.70 10.25 -7.34
C MET A 53 -6.85 11.13 -7.81
N LEU A 54 -6.68 12.43 -7.63
CA LEU A 54 -7.61 13.43 -8.12
C LEU A 54 -6.94 14.26 -9.19
N SER A 55 -7.54 14.28 -10.38
CA SER A 55 -7.04 15.08 -11.50
C SER A 55 -8.13 16.04 -11.93
N GLU A 56 -7.83 17.34 -11.86
CA GLU A 56 -8.74 18.40 -12.28
C GLU A 56 -8.04 19.29 -13.30
N PRO A 57 -8.75 19.78 -14.33
CA PRO A 57 -8.16 20.65 -15.31
C PRO A 57 -7.57 21.92 -14.67
N GLY A 58 -6.34 22.26 -15.03
CA GLY A 58 -5.66 23.43 -14.51
C GLY A 58 -5.05 23.27 -13.13
N GLU A 59 -5.18 22.10 -12.51
CA GLU A 59 -4.64 21.82 -11.19
C GLU A 59 -3.64 20.67 -11.23
N PRO A 60 -2.66 20.66 -10.32
CA PRO A 60 -1.78 19.50 -10.20
C PRO A 60 -2.57 18.24 -9.79
N VAL A 61 -2.10 17.10 -10.27
CA VAL A 61 -2.67 15.83 -9.82
C VAL A 61 -2.31 15.61 -8.36
N ARG A 62 -3.30 15.27 -7.55
CA ARG A 62 -3.12 15.03 -6.11
C ARG A 62 -3.30 13.57 -5.78
N LEU A 63 -2.43 13.07 -4.91
CA LEU A 63 -2.49 11.70 -4.42
C LEU A 63 -2.87 11.70 -2.95
N THR A 64 -3.88 10.92 -2.60
CA THR A 64 -4.25 10.67 -1.21
C THR A 64 -3.96 9.22 -0.88
N VAL A 65 -3.23 9.00 0.20
CA VAL A 65 -2.94 7.65 0.70
C VAL A 65 -3.46 7.55 2.12
N ILE A 66 -4.26 6.53 2.37
CA ILE A 66 -4.80 6.27 3.69
C ILE A 66 -4.00 5.13 4.32
N PHE A 67 -3.51 5.36 5.53
CA PHE A 67 -2.75 4.38 6.29
C PHE A 67 -3.56 3.92 7.49
N THR A 68 -3.40 2.65 7.83
CA THR A 68 -3.95 2.11 9.08
C THR A 68 -2.85 2.14 10.13
N VAL A 69 -3.12 2.74 11.27
CA VAL A 69 -2.17 2.74 12.38
C VAL A 69 -2.34 1.43 13.13
N ASP A 70 -1.38 0.53 12.98
CA ASP A 70 -1.45 -0.80 13.58
C ASP A 70 -0.66 -0.91 14.89
N GLY A 71 0.09 0.12 15.25
CA GLY A 71 0.91 0.11 16.45
C GLY A 71 2.19 -0.72 16.35
N ARG A 72 2.48 -1.23 15.15
CA ARG A 72 3.68 -2.06 14.88
C ARG A 72 4.55 -1.41 13.82
N ASN A 73 4.08 -1.41 12.58
CA ASN A 73 4.81 -0.84 11.45
C ASN A 73 4.54 0.64 11.30
N LEU A 74 3.38 1.09 11.75
CA LEU A 74 3.00 2.49 11.80
C LEU A 74 2.55 2.81 13.22
N VAL A 75 3.31 3.67 13.88
CA VAL A 75 3.03 4.05 15.26
C VAL A 75 2.89 5.55 15.38
N VAL A 76 2.14 6.00 16.37
CA VAL A 76 2.04 7.42 16.70
C VAL A 76 2.94 7.67 17.90
N GLU A 77 3.97 8.48 17.70
CA GLU A 77 4.94 8.75 18.75
C GLU A 77 4.31 9.65 19.82
N GLY A 78 4.48 9.24 21.07
CA GLY A 78 3.97 10.00 22.21
C GLY A 78 2.52 9.71 22.59
N ASP A 79 1.79 8.94 21.76
CA ASP A 79 0.40 8.58 22.06
C ASP A 79 0.26 7.07 22.24
N VAL A 80 -0.78 6.70 23.00
CA VAL A 80 -1.18 5.31 23.12
C VAL A 80 -2.30 5.04 22.11
N VAL A 81 -2.01 4.14 21.18
CA VAL A 81 -2.93 3.84 20.10
C VAL A 81 -3.33 2.37 20.18
#